data_e77bb9022dba5c10b859939bfc308ace
#
_entry.id   e77bb9022dba5c10b859939bfc308ace
#
_cell.length_a   1.000
_cell.length_b   1.000
_cell.length_c   1.000
_cell.angle_alpha   90.00
_cell.angle_beta   90.00
_cell.angle_gamma   90.00
#
_symmetry.space_group_name_H-M   'P 1'
#
loop_
_entity.id
_entity.type
_entity.pdbx_description
1 polymer ?
#
loop_
_entity_poly.entity_id
_entity_poly.type
_entity_poly.pdbx_seq_one_letter_code
_entity_poly.pdbx_strand_id
1 'polypeptide(L)'
;MDRQQLKKLEDDLWSAADNLRANSDLKSTEYSTPVLGLIFLKFADNKYRKFEDEILKEYEKLKGGRREKALSDIAIEKCGFYLPDHARYKYLLELPEDQDIAKAIKDAMQDIEKYKPELDGILPQDEYFRLVSDKDNSIPNSLLKNFADIPEDADGDMFGQIYEYFLGKFAMAEGQGGGEFFTPRSVVRLMVEIIEPHNGTVFDPACGSGGMFVQSSQFIDDRLAQDKTKKGKRRKAKDLFVYGQEKTLETVKLAKMNLAVNGLRGEIKQGNSYYDDEHDSFGKFDYVLANPPFNVDDVNLDKVKEQRRFKEYGIPQKKTKAKKKDEGKETVPNANYLWICLLYTSPSPRDLSTSRMPSSA
;
A
#
# COMPACT_ATOMS: atom_id res chain seq x y z
N MET A 1 -12.12 6.77 -19.51
CA MET A 1 -13.12 5.72 -19.13
C MET A 1 -14.09 6.33 -18.13
N ASP A 2 -15.39 6.09 -18.26
CA ASP A 2 -16.37 6.54 -17.26
C ASP A 2 -16.44 5.57 -16.06
N ARG A 3 -17.13 6.00 -14.98
CA ARG A 3 -17.24 5.22 -13.74
C ARG A 3 -17.93 3.86 -13.91
N GLN A 4 -18.88 3.75 -14.85
CA GLN A 4 -19.59 2.49 -15.09
C GLN A 4 -18.72 1.51 -15.86
N GLN A 5 -17.97 2.00 -16.83
CA GLN A 5 -16.99 1.21 -17.58
C GLN A 5 -15.87 0.69 -16.67
N LEU A 6 -15.34 1.54 -15.78
CA LEU A 6 -14.31 1.11 -14.83
C LEU A 6 -14.83 0.04 -13.87
N LYS A 7 -16.04 0.23 -13.32
CA LYS A 7 -16.64 -0.78 -12.44
C LYS A 7 -16.86 -2.12 -13.16
N LYS A 8 -17.26 -2.08 -14.42
CA LYS A 8 -17.41 -3.30 -15.23
C LYS A 8 -16.06 -3.99 -15.42
N LEU A 9 -15.02 -3.23 -15.75
CA LEU A 9 -13.65 -3.76 -15.89
C LEU A 9 -13.18 -4.42 -14.58
N GLU A 10 -13.35 -3.76 -13.44
CA GLU A 10 -13.01 -4.29 -12.11
C GLU A 10 -13.73 -5.61 -11.83
N ASP A 11 -15.04 -5.68 -12.10
CA ASP A 11 -15.85 -6.89 -11.91
C ASP A 11 -15.44 -8.02 -12.88
N ASP A 12 -15.15 -7.71 -14.13
CA ASP A 12 -14.71 -8.69 -15.15
C ASP A 12 -13.33 -9.27 -14.79
N LEU A 13 -12.36 -8.41 -14.43
CA LEU A 13 -11.02 -8.82 -14.00
C LEU A 13 -11.07 -9.68 -12.74
N TRP A 14 -11.89 -9.29 -11.76
CA TRP A 14 -12.06 -10.06 -10.53
C TRP A 14 -12.68 -11.43 -10.82
N SER A 15 -13.75 -11.47 -11.61
CA SER A 15 -14.43 -12.73 -11.94
C SER A 15 -13.49 -13.71 -12.65
N ALA A 16 -12.65 -13.22 -13.55
CA ALA A 16 -11.66 -14.03 -14.22
C ALA A 16 -10.60 -14.57 -13.25
N ALA A 17 -10.07 -13.72 -12.35
CA ALA A 17 -9.10 -14.13 -11.35
C ALA A 17 -9.69 -15.11 -10.33
N ASP A 18 -10.89 -14.85 -9.80
CA ASP A 18 -11.53 -15.72 -8.81
C ASP A 18 -11.92 -17.08 -9.38
N ASN A 19 -12.34 -17.15 -10.65
CA ASN A 19 -12.59 -18.40 -11.35
C ASN A 19 -11.32 -19.26 -11.46
N LEU A 20 -10.18 -18.68 -11.76
CA LEU A 20 -8.91 -19.39 -11.80
C LEU A 20 -8.54 -19.95 -10.43
N ARG A 21 -8.73 -19.16 -9.37
CA ARG A 21 -8.52 -19.59 -7.99
C ARG A 21 -9.45 -20.74 -7.61
N ALA A 22 -10.74 -20.61 -7.91
CA ALA A 22 -11.75 -21.60 -7.57
C ALA A 22 -11.51 -22.97 -8.23
N ASN A 23 -10.81 -22.98 -9.37
CA ASN A 23 -10.40 -24.18 -10.08
C ASN A 23 -8.98 -24.67 -9.69
N SER A 24 -8.40 -24.12 -8.64
CA SER A 24 -7.10 -24.50 -8.09
C SER A 24 -7.23 -24.87 -6.61
N ASP A 25 -6.21 -25.52 -6.05
CA ASP A 25 -6.13 -25.85 -4.61
C ASP A 25 -5.61 -24.67 -3.77
N LEU A 26 -5.51 -23.45 -4.34
CA LEU A 26 -4.91 -22.28 -3.70
C LEU A 26 -5.87 -21.62 -2.71
N LYS A 27 -5.36 -21.28 -1.54
CA LYS A 27 -6.06 -20.43 -0.58
C LYS A 27 -6.05 -18.99 -1.05
N SER A 28 -7.05 -18.21 -0.62
CA SER A 28 -7.15 -16.77 -0.93
C SER A 28 -5.87 -16.00 -0.58
N THR A 29 -5.27 -16.30 0.57
CA THR A 29 -4.02 -15.69 1.06
C THR A 29 -2.80 -16.01 0.19
N GLU A 30 -2.76 -17.20 -0.40
CA GLU A 30 -1.65 -17.63 -1.28
C GLU A 30 -1.77 -17.03 -2.68
N TYR A 31 -2.99 -16.64 -3.05
CA TYR A 31 -3.34 -16.14 -4.37
C TYR A 31 -3.34 -14.62 -4.47
N SER A 32 -3.63 -13.91 -3.38
CA SER A 32 -3.77 -12.45 -3.38
C SER A 32 -2.48 -11.71 -3.73
N THR A 33 -1.36 -12.11 -3.14
CA THR A 33 -0.06 -11.44 -3.34
C THR A 33 0.42 -11.54 -4.79
N PRO A 34 0.47 -12.72 -5.45
CA PRO A 34 0.88 -12.81 -6.85
C PRO A 34 -0.08 -12.08 -7.80
N VAL A 35 -1.39 -12.10 -7.56
CA VAL A 35 -2.36 -11.35 -8.38
C VAL A 35 -2.12 -9.84 -8.29
N LEU A 36 -1.98 -9.31 -7.09
CA LEU A 36 -1.69 -7.89 -6.89
C LEU A 36 -0.32 -7.49 -7.49
N GLY A 37 0.64 -8.41 -7.45
CA GLY A 37 1.93 -8.24 -8.12
C GLY A 37 1.80 -8.12 -9.63
N LEU A 38 0.96 -8.93 -10.29
CA LEU A 38 0.74 -8.83 -11.74
C LEU A 38 0.02 -7.54 -12.15
N ILE A 39 -0.93 -7.06 -11.34
CA ILE A 39 -1.55 -5.74 -11.53
C ILE A 39 -0.48 -4.65 -11.42
N PHE A 40 0.42 -4.77 -10.43
CA PHE A 40 1.54 -3.84 -10.26
C PHE A 40 2.50 -3.88 -11.46
N LEU A 41 2.84 -5.05 -11.98
CA LEU A 41 3.70 -5.20 -13.16
C LEU A 41 3.08 -4.53 -14.38
N LYS A 42 1.76 -4.74 -14.60
CA LYS A 42 1.03 -4.07 -15.68
C LYS A 42 1.04 -2.55 -15.53
N PHE A 43 0.87 -2.05 -14.30
CA PHE A 43 0.99 -0.63 -14.00
C PHE A 43 2.39 -0.07 -14.34
N ALA A 44 3.44 -0.76 -13.90
CA ALA A 44 4.82 -0.33 -14.13
C ALA A 44 5.14 -0.31 -15.64
N ASP A 45 4.70 -1.33 -16.39
CA ASP A 45 4.88 -1.40 -17.85
C ASP A 45 4.12 -0.29 -18.57
N ASN A 46 2.84 -0.07 -18.25
CA ASN A 46 2.05 1.01 -18.86
C ASN A 46 2.70 2.38 -18.60
N LYS A 47 3.21 2.58 -17.38
CA LYS A 47 3.86 3.84 -17.01
C LYS A 47 5.16 4.05 -17.75
N TYR A 48 5.98 3.02 -17.93
CA TYR A 48 7.20 3.08 -18.72
C TYR A 48 6.88 3.33 -20.21
N ARG A 49 5.96 2.57 -20.81
CA ARG A 49 5.54 2.71 -22.21
C ARG A 49 5.08 4.11 -22.56
N LYS A 50 4.34 4.75 -21.65
CA LYS A 50 3.84 6.13 -21.86
C LYS A 50 4.96 7.13 -22.10
N PHE A 51 6.15 6.90 -21.55
CA PHE A 51 7.30 7.80 -21.64
C PHE A 51 8.45 7.23 -22.49
N GLU A 52 8.29 6.04 -23.05
CA GLU A 52 9.36 5.30 -23.75
C GLU A 52 9.99 6.12 -24.88
N ASP A 53 9.18 6.74 -25.75
CA ASP A 53 9.67 7.59 -26.83
C ASP A 53 10.50 8.79 -26.32
N GLU A 54 10.08 9.39 -25.22
CA GLU A 54 10.79 10.52 -24.62
C GLU A 54 12.12 10.06 -23.98
N ILE A 55 12.08 8.90 -23.33
CA ILE A 55 13.25 8.27 -22.70
C ILE A 55 14.30 7.96 -23.76
N LEU A 56 13.90 7.29 -24.85
CA LEU A 56 14.80 6.92 -25.94
C LEU A 56 15.39 8.14 -26.66
N LYS A 57 14.57 9.16 -26.95
CA LYS A 57 15.05 10.41 -27.55
C LYS A 57 16.07 11.12 -26.66
N GLU A 58 15.85 11.15 -25.34
CA GLU A 58 16.79 11.76 -24.41
C GLU A 58 18.08 10.95 -24.30
N TYR A 59 17.98 9.64 -24.26
CA TYR A 59 19.14 8.73 -24.26
C TYR A 59 20.03 8.95 -25.50
N GLU A 60 19.45 8.90 -26.70
CA GLU A 60 20.21 9.11 -27.94
C GLU A 60 20.85 10.51 -28.02
N LYS A 61 20.19 11.53 -27.47
CA LYS A 61 20.74 12.90 -27.40
C LYS A 61 21.94 13.02 -26.45
N LEU A 62 22.00 12.22 -25.39
CA LEU A 62 23.05 12.28 -24.36
C LEU A 62 24.18 11.30 -24.62
N LYS A 63 23.98 10.28 -25.45
CA LYS A 63 24.89 9.19 -25.77
C LYS A 63 26.19 9.73 -26.36
N GLY A 64 27.32 9.27 -25.81
CA GLY A 64 28.66 9.68 -26.23
C GLY A 64 29.06 11.10 -25.79
N GLY A 65 28.22 11.79 -25.03
CA GLY A 65 28.48 13.17 -24.56
C GLY A 65 29.02 13.22 -23.13
N ARG A 66 29.49 14.40 -22.71
CA ARG A 66 30.00 14.63 -21.34
C ARG A 66 28.93 14.41 -20.24
N ARG A 67 27.64 14.39 -20.60
CA ARG A 67 26.48 14.19 -19.70
C ARG A 67 25.75 12.90 -20.01
N GLU A 68 26.47 11.91 -20.50
CA GLU A 68 25.89 10.59 -20.76
C GLU A 68 25.28 10.01 -19.47
N LYS A 69 24.08 9.46 -19.59
CA LYS A 69 23.35 8.77 -18.52
C LYS A 69 22.94 7.38 -18.99
N ALA A 70 22.85 6.43 -18.08
CA ALA A 70 22.25 5.14 -18.41
C ALA A 70 20.76 5.30 -18.78
N LEU A 71 20.26 4.43 -19.66
CA LEU A 71 18.87 4.41 -20.06
C LEU A 71 17.94 4.25 -18.84
N SER A 72 18.35 3.41 -17.88
CA SER A 72 17.65 3.20 -16.61
C SER A 72 17.50 4.49 -15.81
N ASP A 73 18.57 5.30 -15.71
CA ASP A 73 18.52 6.55 -14.93
C ASP A 73 17.55 7.56 -15.54
N ILE A 74 17.56 7.68 -16.87
CA ILE A 74 16.64 8.54 -17.60
C ILE A 74 15.19 8.06 -17.40
N ALA A 75 14.95 6.76 -17.46
CA ALA A 75 13.63 6.18 -17.26
C ALA A 75 13.10 6.44 -15.84
N ILE A 76 13.93 6.22 -14.82
CA ILE A 76 13.57 6.50 -13.42
C ILE A 76 13.26 8.00 -13.22
N GLU A 77 14.05 8.90 -13.79
CA GLU A 77 13.79 10.34 -13.72
C GLU A 77 12.47 10.75 -14.40
N LYS A 78 12.13 10.12 -15.53
CA LYS A 78 10.94 10.46 -16.32
C LYS A 78 9.64 9.89 -15.77
N CYS A 79 9.64 8.59 -15.49
CA CYS A 79 8.42 7.88 -15.13
C CYS A 79 8.48 7.11 -13.80
N GLY A 80 9.66 7.05 -13.16
CA GLY A 80 9.87 6.36 -11.89
C GLY A 80 10.00 4.84 -12.00
N PHE A 81 10.06 4.30 -13.23
CA PHE A 81 10.26 2.88 -13.50
C PHE A 81 11.22 2.67 -14.68
N TYR A 82 11.98 1.59 -14.62
CA TYR A 82 12.72 1.06 -15.74
C TYR A 82 12.44 -0.44 -15.86
N LEU A 83 12.03 -0.89 -17.03
CA LEU A 83 11.78 -2.29 -17.35
C LEU A 83 12.62 -2.66 -18.57
N PRO A 84 13.63 -3.55 -18.42
CA PRO A 84 14.31 -4.14 -19.57
C PRO A 84 13.33 -4.97 -20.41
N ASP A 85 13.70 -5.29 -21.66
CA ASP A 85 12.78 -5.92 -22.63
C ASP A 85 12.12 -7.20 -22.11
N HIS A 86 12.89 -8.06 -21.40
CA HIS A 86 12.37 -9.31 -20.84
C HIS A 86 11.45 -9.11 -19.61
N ALA A 87 11.44 -7.92 -19.00
CA ALA A 87 10.53 -7.55 -17.92
C ALA A 87 9.25 -6.84 -18.41
N ARG A 88 9.14 -6.63 -19.74
CA ARG A 88 7.97 -5.97 -20.33
C ARG A 88 6.77 -6.91 -20.32
N TYR A 89 5.61 -6.35 -20.04
CA TYR A 89 4.37 -7.12 -19.96
C TYR A 89 4.07 -7.90 -21.25
N LYS A 90 4.31 -7.26 -22.41
CA LYS A 90 4.15 -7.88 -23.72
C LYS A 90 5.07 -9.09 -23.91
N TYR A 91 6.34 -8.98 -23.49
CA TYR A 91 7.29 -10.08 -23.56
C TYR A 91 6.79 -11.31 -22.80
N LEU A 92 6.27 -11.09 -21.58
CA LEU A 92 5.74 -12.18 -20.75
C LEU A 92 4.48 -12.82 -21.37
N LEU A 93 3.63 -12.04 -22.04
CA LEU A 93 2.46 -12.56 -22.76
C LEU A 93 2.83 -13.40 -23.99
N GLU A 94 3.95 -13.11 -24.64
CA GLU A 94 4.41 -13.76 -25.86
C GLU A 94 5.40 -14.90 -25.58
N LEU A 95 5.66 -15.21 -24.30
CA LEU A 95 6.54 -16.32 -23.90
C LEU A 95 5.97 -17.65 -24.41
N PRO A 96 6.81 -18.50 -25.04
CA PRO A 96 6.43 -19.85 -25.42
C PRO A 96 5.93 -20.67 -24.23
N GLU A 97 4.97 -21.56 -24.46
CA GLU A 97 4.34 -22.37 -23.40
C GLU A 97 5.31 -23.34 -22.71
N ASP A 98 6.41 -23.70 -23.37
CA ASP A 98 7.48 -24.56 -22.83
C ASP A 98 8.44 -23.82 -21.90
N GLN A 99 8.35 -22.50 -21.79
CA GLN A 99 9.20 -21.71 -20.91
C GLN A 99 8.57 -21.55 -19.52
N ASP A 100 9.46 -21.40 -18.53
CA ASP A 100 9.05 -21.19 -17.13
C ASP A 100 8.56 -19.76 -16.92
N ILE A 101 7.24 -19.57 -17.03
CA ILE A 101 6.59 -18.28 -16.85
C ILE A 101 6.73 -17.76 -15.43
N ALA A 102 6.72 -18.63 -14.40
CA ALA A 102 6.88 -18.20 -13.02
C ALA A 102 8.26 -17.60 -12.78
N LYS A 103 9.29 -18.21 -13.36
CA LYS A 103 10.65 -17.66 -13.34
C LYS A 103 10.74 -16.34 -14.10
N ALA A 104 10.14 -16.23 -15.28
CA ALA A 104 10.17 -15.01 -16.07
C ALA A 104 9.48 -13.83 -15.32
N ILE A 105 8.35 -14.07 -14.66
CA ILE A 105 7.70 -13.06 -13.82
C ILE A 105 8.58 -12.69 -12.64
N LYS A 106 9.18 -13.66 -11.94
CA LYS A 106 10.13 -13.40 -10.86
C LYS A 106 11.28 -12.51 -11.32
N ASP A 107 11.91 -12.84 -12.44
CA ASP A 107 13.03 -12.07 -12.99
C ASP A 107 12.60 -10.63 -13.32
N ALA A 108 11.38 -10.43 -13.85
CA ALA A 108 10.80 -9.11 -14.10
C ALA A 108 10.59 -8.30 -12.80
N MET A 109 10.09 -8.94 -11.74
CA MET A 109 9.91 -8.29 -10.43
C MET A 109 11.26 -7.88 -9.82
N GLN A 110 12.27 -8.74 -9.90
CA GLN A 110 13.62 -8.44 -9.43
C GLN A 110 14.25 -7.25 -10.18
N ASP A 111 14.03 -7.17 -11.49
CA ASP A 111 14.53 -6.04 -12.27
C ASP A 111 13.85 -4.72 -11.89
N ILE A 112 12.55 -4.73 -11.61
CA ILE A 112 11.86 -3.53 -11.11
C ILE A 112 12.46 -3.09 -9.77
N GLU A 113 12.65 -4.00 -8.82
CA GLU A 113 13.24 -3.71 -7.50
C GLU A 113 14.65 -3.17 -7.61
N LYS A 114 15.47 -3.76 -8.47
CA LYS A 114 16.86 -3.34 -8.72
C LYS A 114 16.99 -1.86 -9.08
N TYR A 115 16.04 -1.33 -9.83
CA TYR A 115 16.04 0.07 -10.26
C TYR A 115 15.14 0.98 -9.42
N LYS A 116 14.45 0.42 -8.42
CA LYS A 116 13.56 1.14 -7.51
C LYS A 116 13.75 0.68 -6.06
N PRO A 117 14.81 1.18 -5.39
CA PRO A 117 15.21 0.71 -4.04
C PRO A 117 14.10 0.76 -2.99
N GLU A 118 13.09 1.64 -3.15
CA GLU A 118 11.95 1.72 -2.25
C GLU A 118 11.08 0.46 -2.25
N LEU A 119 11.23 -0.39 -3.29
CA LEU A 119 10.52 -1.65 -3.46
C LEU A 119 11.38 -2.87 -3.18
N ASP A 120 12.63 -2.71 -2.74
CA ASP A 120 13.54 -3.83 -2.47
C ASP A 120 12.92 -4.84 -1.49
N GLY A 121 12.83 -6.11 -1.91
CA GLY A 121 12.21 -7.21 -1.17
C GLY A 121 10.68 -7.10 -0.98
N ILE A 122 10.01 -6.26 -1.76
CA ILE A 122 8.57 -5.97 -1.62
C ILE A 122 7.73 -6.71 -2.65
N LEU A 123 8.19 -6.75 -3.89
CA LEU A 123 7.43 -7.37 -4.96
C LEU A 123 7.40 -8.91 -4.80
N PRO A 124 6.29 -9.57 -5.13
CA PRO A 124 6.23 -11.02 -5.08
C PRO A 124 7.18 -11.61 -6.12
N GLN A 125 7.94 -12.61 -5.72
CA GLN A 125 8.92 -13.30 -6.54
C GLN A 125 8.68 -14.81 -6.54
N ASP A 126 8.86 -15.47 -5.40
CA ASP A 126 8.73 -16.91 -5.28
C ASP A 126 7.26 -17.37 -5.19
N GLU A 127 6.35 -16.46 -4.94
CA GLU A 127 4.92 -16.72 -4.86
C GLU A 127 4.34 -17.23 -6.19
N TYR A 128 4.94 -16.86 -7.33
CA TYR A 128 4.50 -17.32 -8.66
C TYR A 128 4.71 -18.81 -8.89
N PHE A 129 5.71 -19.43 -8.26
CA PHE A 129 5.93 -20.87 -8.37
C PHE A 129 4.80 -21.69 -7.72
N ARG A 130 4.05 -21.10 -6.80
CA ARG A 130 2.87 -21.75 -6.18
C ARG A 130 1.67 -21.77 -7.12
N LEU A 131 1.64 -20.91 -8.14
CA LEU A 131 0.59 -20.88 -9.14
C LEU A 131 0.79 -21.94 -10.24
N VAL A 132 1.94 -22.57 -10.27
CA VAL A 132 2.29 -23.62 -11.24
C VAL A 132 2.17 -24.97 -10.54
N SER A 133 1.38 -25.90 -11.10
CA SER A 133 1.28 -27.26 -10.65
C SER A 133 1.72 -28.22 -11.75
N ASP A 134 2.54 -29.24 -11.40
CA ASP A 134 3.00 -30.32 -12.28
C ASP A 134 3.42 -29.87 -13.70
N LYS A 135 4.07 -28.71 -13.81
CA LYS A 135 4.46 -28.01 -15.07
C LYS A 135 3.26 -27.42 -15.83
N ASP A 136 2.13 -27.27 -15.20
CA ASP A 136 0.98 -26.55 -15.77
C ASP A 136 1.10 -25.05 -15.49
N ASN A 137 1.42 -24.26 -16.51
CA ASN A 137 1.50 -22.80 -16.48
C ASN A 137 0.15 -22.11 -16.72
N SER A 138 -0.95 -22.84 -16.71
CA SER A 138 -2.26 -22.32 -17.12
C SER A 138 -2.74 -21.13 -16.28
N ILE A 139 -2.52 -21.18 -14.95
CA ILE A 139 -2.99 -20.10 -14.04
C ILE A 139 -2.21 -18.80 -14.28
N PRO A 140 -0.86 -18.76 -14.19
CA PRO A 140 -0.14 -17.50 -14.41
C PRO A 140 -0.31 -16.96 -15.83
N ASN A 141 -0.36 -17.81 -16.86
CA ASN A 141 -0.63 -17.39 -18.23
C ASN A 141 -2.02 -16.78 -18.40
N SER A 142 -3.05 -17.39 -17.79
CA SER A 142 -4.40 -16.87 -17.84
C SER A 142 -4.55 -15.55 -17.09
N LEU A 143 -3.87 -15.40 -15.92
CA LEU A 143 -3.84 -14.14 -15.19
C LEU A 143 -3.18 -13.02 -16.00
N LEU A 144 -2.04 -13.30 -16.65
CA LEU A 144 -1.39 -12.33 -17.53
C LEU A 144 -2.31 -11.90 -18.67
N LYS A 145 -3.01 -12.86 -19.32
CA LYS A 145 -3.95 -12.56 -20.40
C LYS A 145 -5.12 -11.70 -19.89
N ASN A 146 -5.69 -12.03 -18.74
CA ASN A 146 -6.81 -11.29 -18.16
C ASN A 146 -6.42 -9.85 -17.80
N PHE A 147 -5.25 -9.64 -17.18
CA PHE A 147 -4.80 -8.29 -16.83
C PHE A 147 -4.27 -7.49 -18.04
N ALA A 148 -4.06 -8.14 -19.19
CA ALA A 148 -3.79 -7.43 -20.43
C ALA A 148 -4.97 -6.56 -20.88
N ASP A 149 -6.21 -6.89 -20.46
CA ASP A 149 -7.42 -6.10 -20.73
C ASP A 149 -7.44 -4.74 -20.03
N ILE A 150 -6.56 -4.52 -19.04
CA ILE A 150 -6.34 -3.17 -18.48
C ILE A 150 -5.81 -2.26 -19.59
N PRO A 151 -6.52 -1.16 -19.93
CA PRO A 151 -6.13 -0.28 -21.02
C PRO A 151 -4.69 0.21 -20.94
N GLU A 152 -4.02 0.32 -22.07
CA GLU A 152 -2.62 0.78 -22.13
C GLU A 152 -2.47 2.26 -21.73
N ASP A 153 -3.53 3.06 -21.91
CA ASP A 153 -3.60 4.46 -21.51
C ASP A 153 -4.14 4.65 -20.08
N ALA A 154 -4.37 3.55 -19.33
CA ALA A 154 -4.75 3.63 -17.94
C ALA A 154 -3.72 4.44 -17.15
N ASP A 155 -4.20 5.44 -16.43
CA ASP A 155 -3.37 6.29 -15.56
C ASP A 155 -3.21 5.70 -14.14
N GLY A 156 -2.44 6.40 -13.31
CA GLY A 156 -2.22 5.99 -11.93
C GLY A 156 -3.50 5.92 -11.10
N ASP A 157 -4.46 6.80 -11.36
CA ASP A 157 -5.73 6.82 -10.63
C ASP A 157 -6.59 5.60 -10.93
N MET A 158 -6.62 5.17 -12.19
CA MET A 158 -7.33 3.96 -12.60
C MET A 158 -6.69 2.71 -12.00
N PHE A 159 -5.35 2.59 -12.08
CA PHE A 159 -4.64 1.47 -11.44
C PHE A 159 -4.81 1.46 -9.93
N GLY A 160 -4.79 2.61 -9.27
CA GLY A 160 -5.08 2.76 -7.85
C GLY A 160 -6.45 2.21 -7.49
N GLN A 161 -7.49 2.53 -8.28
CA GLN A 161 -8.85 2.04 -8.07
C GLN A 161 -8.95 0.53 -8.27
N ILE A 162 -8.37 -0.01 -9.35
CA ILE A 162 -8.31 -1.46 -9.60
C ILE A 162 -7.59 -2.17 -8.44
N TYR A 163 -6.43 -1.65 -8.02
CA TYR A 163 -5.63 -2.22 -6.94
C TYR A 163 -6.42 -2.26 -5.62
N GLU A 164 -7.05 -1.14 -5.23
CA GLU A 164 -7.90 -1.07 -4.03
C GLU A 164 -9.12 -2.00 -4.13
N TYR A 165 -9.73 -2.12 -5.30
CA TYR A 165 -10.85 -3.04 -5.53
C TYR A 165 -10.44 -4.50 -5.25
N PHE A 166 -9.28 -4.92 -5.77
CA PHE A 166 -8.76 -6.27 -5.53
C PHE A 166 -8.38 -6.48 -4.05
N LEU A 167 -7.73 -5.51 -3.41
CA LEU A 167 -7.46 -5.56 -1.96
C LEU A 167 -8.75 -5.78 -1.16
N GLY A 168 -9.80 -5.03 -1.46
CA GLY A 168 -11.09 -5.16 -0.80
C GLY A 168 -11.75 -6.52 -1.02
N LYS A 169 -11.67 -7.05 -2.23
CA LYS A 169 -12.21 -8.37 -2.57
C LYS A 169 -11.47 -9.50 -1.85
N PHE A 170 -10.14 -9.46 -1.81
CA PHE A 170 -9.35 -10.44 -1.07
C PHE A 170 -9.62 -10.39 0.44
N ALA A 171 -9.68 -9.20 1.03
CA ALA A 171 -10.03 -9.03 2.44
C ALA A 171 -11.41 -9.63 2.79
N MET A 172 -12.41 -9.47 1.91
CA MET A 172 -13.72 -10.11 2.09
C MET A 172 -13.67 -11.63 1.94
N ALA A 173 -12.87 -12.16 1.01
CA ALA A 173 -12.74 -13.59 0.76
C ALA A 173 -12.01 -14.33 1.88
N GLU A 174 -11.16 -13.66 2.65
CA GLU A 174 -10.46 -14.23 3.81
C GLU A 174 -11.36 -14.45 5.04
N GLY A 175 -12.62 -14.03 4.96
CA GLY A 175 -13.62 -14.26 5.99
C GLY A 175 -13.59 -13.23 7.12
N GLN A 176 -14.31 -13.53 8.24
CA GLN A 176 -14.51 -12.57 9.35
C GLN A 176 -13.21 -12.11 10.06
N GLY A 177 -12.09 -12.81 9.87
CA GLY A 177 -10.79 -12.39 10.37
C GLY A 177 -10.04 -11.42 9.44
N GLY A 178 -10.36 -11.41 8.14
CA GLY A 178 -9.71 -10.56 7.13
C GLY A 178 -10.16 -9.09 7.14
N GLY A 179 -11.25 -8.77 7.82
CA GLY A 179 -11.74 -7.40 7.97
C GLY A 179 -10.83 -6.48 8.78
N GLU A 180 -9.81 -7.03 9.44
CA GLU A 180 -8.82 -6.24 10.19
C GLU A 180 -7.87 -5.44 9.28
N PHE A 181 -7.76 -5.81 7.99
CA PHE A 181 -6.77 -5.20 7.07
C PHE A 181 -7.36 -4.20 6.08
N PHE A 182 -8.69 -4.11 5.99
CA PHE A 182 -9.33 -3.25 5.01
C PHE A 182 -10.42 -2.38 5.62
N THR A 183 -10.23 -1.07 5.58
CA THR A 183 -11.25 -0.09 5.99
C THR A 183 -12.09 0.32 4.79
N PRO A 184 -13.43 0.21 4.85
CA PRO A 184 -14.29 0.62 3.74
C PRO A 184 -14.02 2.06 3.31
N ARG A 185 -13.88 2.27 2.00
CA ARG A 185 -13.55 3.58 1.40
C ARG A 185 -14.44 4.72 1.88
N SER A 186 -15.75 4.45 2.09
CA SER A 186 -16.69 5.45 2.58
C SER A 186 -16.38 5.93 4.01
N VAL A 187 -15.89 5.03 4.87
CA VAL A 187 -15.50 5.36 6.25
C VAL A 187 -14.21 6.17 6.24
N VAL A 188 -13.20 5.72 5.47
CA VAL A 188 -11.93 6.46 5.34
C VAL A 188 -12.18 7.85 4.80
N ARG A 189 -13.00 7.97 3.75
CA ARG A 189 -13.35 9.27 3.17
C ARG A 189 -13.99 10.20 4.20
N LEU A 190 -14.92 9.70 5.02
CA LEU A 190 -15.52 10.49 6.08
C LEU A 190 -14.48 11.00 7.08
N MET A 191 -13.54 10.14 7.51
CA MET A 191 -12.47 10.53 8.43
C MET A 191 -11.56 11.61 7.82
N VAL A 192 -11.18 11.44 6.57
CA VAL A 192 -10.33 12.39 5.84
C VAL A 192 -11.04 13.72 5.61
N GLU A 193 -12.35 13.71 5.29
CA GLU A 193 -13.17 14.93 5.16
C GLU A 193 -13.28 15.71 6.49
N ILE A 194 -13.23 15.01 7.63
CA ILE A 194 -13.26 15.64 8.97
C ILE A 194 -11.94 16.33 9.31
N ILE A 195 -10.80 15.68 9.02
CA ILE A 195 -9.48 16.20 9.40
C ILE A 195 -8.84 17.11 8.34
N GLU A 196 -9.36 17.10 7.11
CA GLU A 196 -8.94 17.96 5.99
C GLU A 196 -7.41 18.06 5.81
N PRO A 197 -6.67 16.95 5.57
CA PRO A 197 -5.24 17.04 5.37
C PRO A 197 -4.92 17.82 4.09
N HIS A 198 -3.97 18.76 4.14
CA HIS A 198 -3.64 19.56 2.94
C HIS A 198 -2.16 19.59 2.60
N ASN A 199 -1.29 19.30 3.53
CA ASN A 199 0.17 19.15 3.36
C ASN A 199 0.76 18.59 4.66
N GLY A 200 2.04 18.25 4.64
CA GLY A 200 2.74 17.78 5.82
C GLY A 200 2.78 16.26 5.93
N THR A 201 2.72 15.76 7.15
CA THR A 201 2.93 14.35 7.47
C THR A 201 1.66 13.70 8.01
N VAL A 202 1.32 12.52 7.47
CA VAL A 202 0.20 11.68 7.97
C VAL A 202 0.78 10.40 8.54
N PHE A 203 0.36 10.03 9.74
CA PHE A 203 0.77 8.81 10.40
C PHE A 203 -0.41 7.88 10.66
N ASP A 204 -0.19 6.60 10.40
CA ASP A 204 -1.10 5.51 10.77
C ASP A 204 -0.31 4.40 11.48
N PRO A 205 -0.50 4.22 12.81
CA PRO A 205 0.18 3.20 13.58
C PRO A 205 -0.32 1.77 13.35
N ALA A 206 -1.36 1.58 12.55
CA ALA A 206 -1.92 0.29 12.16
C ALA A 206 -2.42 0.36 10.72
N CYS A 207 -1.50 0.69 9.80
CA CYS A 207 -1.85 1.21 8.48
C CYS A 207 -2.48 0.16 7.54
N GLY A 208 -2.44 -1.13 7.89
CA GLY A 208 -2.93 -2.16 7.01
C GLY A 208 -2.31 -2.04 5.62
N SER A 209 -3.12 -2.15 4.58
CA SER A 209 -2.71 -1.96 3.17
C SER A 209 -2.52 -0.50 2.73
N GLY A 210 -2.58 0.46 3.65
CA GLY A 210 -2.34 1.88 3.36
C GLY A 210 -3.52 2.65 2.77
N GLY A 211 -4.73 2.12 2.88
CA GLY A 211 -5.94 2.74 2.30
C GLY A 211 -6.22 4.17 2.81
N MET A 212 -5.89 4.48 4.07
CA MET A 212 -6.06 5.84 4.61
C MET A 212 -5.15 6.85 3.95
N PHE A 213 -3.93 6.46 3.59
CA PHE A 213 -2.99 7.33 2.89
C PHE A 213 -3.46 7.66 1.47
N VAL A 214 -3.96 6.64 0.75
CA VAL A 214 -4.49 6.82 -0.60
C VAL A 214 -5.68 7.78 -0.61
N GLN A 215 -6.63 7.58 0.30
CA GLN A 215 -7.80 8.46 0.41
C GLN A 215 -7.44 9.88 0.84
N SER A 216 -6.44 10.05 1.72
CA SER A 216 -5.93 11.38 2.10
C SER A 216 -5.34 12.13 0.90
N SER A 217 -4.60 11.42 0.05
CA SER A 217 -4.07 12.00 -1.19
C SER A 217 -5.17 12.39 -2.17
N GLN A 218 -6.12 11.49 -2.42
CA GLN A 218 -7.25 11.75 -3.31
C GLN A 218 -8.10 12.95 -2.84
N PHE A 219 -8.30 13.10 -1.54
CA PHE A 219 -8.98 14.26 -0.97
C PHE A 219 -8.28 15.58 -1.34
N ILE A 220 -6.95 15.61 -1.21
CA ILE A 220 -6.17 16.80 -1.58
C ILE A 220 -6.32 17.11 -3.07
N ASP A 221 -6.23 16.09 -3.93
CA ASP A 221 -6.38 16.26 -5.37
C ASP A 221 -7.79 16.75 -5.75
N ASP A 222 -8.84 16.20 -5.15
CA ASP A 222 -10.23 16.63 -5.33
C ASP A 222 -10.43 18.10 -4.93
N ARG A 223 -9.89 18.51 -3.78
CA ARG A 223 -9.98 19.90 -3.29
C ARG A 223 -9.21 20.87 -4.19
N LEU A 224 -8.04 20.47 -4.67
CA LEU A 224 -7.25 21.27 -5.60
C LEU A 224 -7.94 21.43 -6.97
N ALA A 225 -8.64 20.39 -7.44
CA ALA A 225 -9.43 20.44 -8.67
C ALA A 225 -10.64 21.38 -8.57
N GLN A 226 -11.25 21.47 -7.38
CA GLN A 226 -12.41 22.34 -7.11
C GLN A 226 -12.04 23.82 -6.92
N ASP A 227 -10.81 24.14 -6.48
CA ASP A 227 -10.36 25.50 -6.23
C ASP A 227 -10.02 26.23 -7.55
N LYS A 228 -11.05 26.79 -8.19
CA LYS A 228 -10.95 27.54 -9.45
C LYS A 228 -10.14 28.85 -9.32
N THR A 229 -9.86 29.33 -8.12
CA THR A 229 -9.19 30.61 -7.89
C THR A 229 -7.68 30.53 -7.99
N LYS A 230 -7.10 29.33 -7.94
CA LYS A 230 -5.64 29.10 -7.97
C LYS A 230 -5.13 28.58 -9.31
N LYS A 231 -5.67 29.11 -10.44
CA LYS A 231 -5.09 28.89 -11.77
C LYS A 231 -3.64 29.39 -11.81
N GLY A 232 -2.67 28.47 -11.62
CA GLY A 232 -1.26 28.78 -11.81
C GLY A 232 -0.27 28.23 -10.78
N LYS A 233 -0.69 27.90 -9.57
CA LYS A 233 0.16 27.20 -8.61
C LYS A 233 -0.43 25.79 -8.35
N ARG A 234 -0.05 24.85 -9.17
CA ARG A 234 -0.31 23.42 -8.96
C ARG A 234 0.42 22.98 -7.68
N ARG A 235 -0.22 23.17 -6.53
CA ARG A 235 0.11 22.37 -5.35
C ARG A 235 -0.33 20.95 -5.73
N LYS A 236 0.62 20.06 -5.88
CA LYS A 236 0.35 18.65 -6.14
C LYS A 236 0.10 18.00 -4.78
N ALA A 237 -0.71 16.96 -4.70
CA ALA A 237 -0.79 16.03 -3.56
C ALA A 237 0.60 15.47 -3.15
N LYS A 238 1.64 15.76 -3.91
CA LYS A 238 3.06 15.51 -3.65
C LYS A 238 3.62 16.18 -2.40
N ASP A 239 2.86 17.05 -1.74
CA ASP A 239 3.32 17.72 -0.51
C ASP A 239 2.94 16.93 0.76
N LEU A 240 2.24 15.80 0.61
CA LEU A 240 1.96 14.86 1.69
C LEU A 240 3.05 13.78 1.75
N PHE A 241 3.57 13.54 2.95
CA PHE A 241 4.44 12.41 3.24
C PHE A 241 3.77 11.49 4.27
N VAL A 242 3.69 10.20 3.98
CA VAL A 242 2.96 9.26 4.83
C VAL A 242 3.91 8.35 5.61
N TYR A 243 3.56 8.09 6.85
CA TYR A 243 4.27 7.19 7.74
C TYR A 243 3.31 6.11 8.22
N GLY A 244 3.64 4.86 7.95
CA GLY A 244 2.83 3.72 8.37
C GLY A 244 3.62 2.74 9.21
N GLN A 245 2.97 2.17 10.19
CA GLN A 245 3.50 1.02 10.91
C GLN A 245 2.49 -0.12 10.83
N GLU A 246 2.98 -1.31 10.51
CA GLU A 246 2.16 -2.50 10.37
C GLU A 246 2.91 -3.73 10.92
N LYS A 247 2.18 -4.59 11.61
CA LYS A 247 2.76 -5.75 12.30
C LYS A 247 3.20 -6.85 11.31
N THR A 248 2.40 -7.10 10.30
CA THR A 248 2.55 -8.23 9.38
C THR A 248 3.35 -7.83 8.15
N LEU A 249 4.42 -8.56 7.84
CA LEU A 249 5.32 -8.25 6.72
C LEU A 249 4.59 -8.27 5.37
N GLU A 250 3.71 -9.24 5.14
CA GLU A 250 2.93 -9.34 3.91
C GLU A 250 2.06 -8.10 3.71
N THR A 251 1.44 -7.61 4.78
CA THR A 251 0.63 -6.39 4.73
C THR A 251 1.49 -5.14 4.51
N VAL A 252 2.70 -5.08 5.07
CA VAL A 252 3.69 -4.03 4.76
C VAL A 252 4.02 -4.00 3.27
N LYS A 253 4.23 -5.17 2.65
CA LYS A 253 4.48 -5.28 1.20
C LYS A 253 3.30 -4.73 0.40
N LEU A 254 2.07 -5.12 0.75
CA LEU A 254 0.86 -4.61 0.10
C LEU A 254 0.73 -3.09 0.25
N ALA A 255 1.00 -2.54 1.42
CA ALA A 255 0.98 -1.10 1.66
C ALA A 255 2.01 -0.35 0.79
N LYS A 256 3.25 -0.84 0.71
CA LYS A 256 4.29 -0.23 -0.12
C LYS A 256 3.96 -0.30 -1.62
N MET A 257 3.42 -1.42 -2.10
CA MET A 257 2.93 -1.52 -3.49
C MET A 257 1.78 -0.53 -3.74
N ASN A 258 0.83 -0.42 -2.79
CA ASN A 258 -0.30 0.50 -2.90
C ASN A 258 0.17 1.97 -2.98
N LEU A 259 1.13 2.37 -2.13
CA LEU A 259 1.75 3.70 -2.20
C LEU A 259 2.40 3.95 -3.57
N ALA A 260 3.14 2.97 -4.08
CA ALA A 260 3.85 3.09 -5.36
C ALA A 260 2.88 3.24 -6.55
N VAL A 261 1.77 2.45 -6.58
CA VAL A 261 0.72 2.54 -7.61
C VAL A 261 0.06 3.93 -7.59
N ASN A 262 -0.22 4.46 -6.40
CA ASN A 262 -0.85 5.76 -6.24
C ASN A 262 0.15 6.95 -6.28
N GLY A 263 1.44 6.67 -6.48
CA GLY A 263 2.48 7.71 -6.57
C GLY A 263 2.70 8.49 -5.28
N LEU A 264 2.39 7.89 -4.13
CA LEU A 264 2.56 8.46 -2.80
C LEU A 264 3.99 8.31 -2.30
N ARG A 265 4.48 9.33 -1.62
CA ARG A 265 5.76 9.30 -0.92
C ARG A 265 5.52 8.94 0.55
N GLY A 266 6.23 7.96 1.04
CA GLY A 266 6.08 7.57 2.43
C GLY A 266 7.04 6.48 2.87
N GLU A 267 7.00 6.20 4.14
CA GLU A 267 7.79 5.18 4.80
C GLU A 267 6.87 4.24 5.58
N ILE A 268 6.85 2.97 5.17
CA ILE A 268 6.10 1.93 5.88
C ILE A 268 7.10 1.00 6.54
N LYS A 269 6.99 0.84 7.87
CA LYS A 269 7.84 -0.03 8.67
C LYS A 269 7.06 -1.18 9.28
N GLN A 270 7.73 -2.33 9.37
CA GLN A 270 7.20 -3.47 10.11
C GLN A 270 7.48 -3.29 11.61
N GLY A 271 6.44 -3.40 12.43
CA GLY A 271 6.58 -3.35 13.88
C GLY A 271 5.23 -3.47 14.58
N ASN A 272 5.24 -4.03 15.77
CA ASN A 272 4.04 -4.06 16.61
C ASN A 272 3.92 -2.75 17.39
N SER A 273 2.98 -1.89 17.00
CA SER A 273 2.84 -0.53 17.55
C SER A 273 2.58 -0.45 19.05
N TYR A 274 2.18 -1.54 19.68
CA TYR A 274 2.16 -1.60 21.15
C TYR A 274 3.58 -1.56 21.74
N TYR A 275 4.53 -2.22 21.11
CA TYR A 275 5.86 -2.47 21.69
C TYR A 275 6.95 -1.66 21.01
N ASP A 276 6.79 -1.39 19.72
CA ASP A 276 7.78 -0.78 18.86
C ASP A 276 7.34 0.62 18.44
N ASP A 277 8.24 1.57 18.40
CA ASP A 277 8.03 2.93 17.91
C ASP A 277 8.99 3.22 16.76
N GLU A 278 8.74 2.57 15.63
CA GLU A 278 9.64 2.58 14.48
C GLU A 278 9.83 3.97 13.85
N HIS A 279 8.93 4.90 14.17
CA HIS A 279 8.95 6.25 13.60
C HIS A 279 9.27 7.35 14.63
N ASP A 280 9.57 7.00 15.88
CA ASP A 280 9.71 7.99 16.98
C ASP A 280 8.50 8.92 17.02
N SER A 281 7.32 8.33 17.16
CA SER A 281 6.04 8.94 16.81
C SER A 281 5.57 10.05 17.75
N PHE A 282 6.13 10.16 18.97
CA PHE A 282 5.64 11.09 19.98
C PHE A 282 5.77 12.55 19.54
N GLY A 283 4.61 13.23 19.40
CA GLY A 283 4.54 14.67 19.10
C GLY A 283 5.12 15.06 17.72
N LYS A 284 5.08 14.16 16.73
CA LYS A 284 5.84 14.33 15.49
C LYS A 284 4.99 14.69 14.27
N PHE A 285 3.78 14.18 14.15
CA PHE A 285 3.04 14.19 12.91
C PHE A 285 2.00 15.31 12.84
N ASP A 286 1.73 15.81 11.64
CA ASP A 286 0.71 16.83 11.42
C ASP A 286 -0.71 16.23 11.53
N TYR A 287 -0.89 15.01 11.04
CA TYR A 287 -2.16 14.27 11.09
C TYR A 287 -1.93 12.83 11.53
N VAL A 288 -2.85 12.31 12.33
CA VAL A 288 -2.84 10.90 12.74
C VAL A 288 -4.22 10.31 12.48
N LEU A 289 -4.25 9.22 11.72
CA LEU A 289 -5.46 8.49 11.36
C LEU A 289 -5.21 7.01 11.58
N ALA A 290 -6.15 6.31 12.19
CA ALA A 290 -6.04 4.86 12.30
C ALA A 290 -7.42 4.18 12.35
N ASN A 291 -7.48 2.98 11.81
CA ASN A 291 -8.49 1.97 12.13
C ASN A 291 -7.78 0.75 12.71
N PRO A 292 -7.40 0.78 14.00
CA PRO A 292 -6.62 -0.27 14.62
C PRO A 292 -7.46 -1.52 14.89
N PRO A 293 -6.82 -2.69 15.09
CA PRO A 293 -7.50 -3.88 15.53
C PRO A 293 -8.14 -3.66 16.91
N PHE A 294 -9.43 -4.05 17.05
CA PHE A 294 -10.19 -3.87 18.28
C PHE A 294 -10.12 -5.10 19.18
N ASN A 295 -10.31 -4.85 20.48
CA ASN A 295 -10.44 -5.91 21.50
C ASN A 295 -9.26 -6.89 21.57
N VAL A 296 -8.06 -6.37 21.35
CA VAL A 296 -6.83 -7.13 21.59
C VAL A 296 -6.60 -7.21 23.11
N ASP A 297 -6.57 -8.42 23.62
CA ASP A 297 -6.33 -8.69 25.03
C ASP A 297 -4.85 -9.05 25.30
N ASP A 298 -4.48 -9.03 26.58
CA ASP A 298 -3.22 -9.55 27.10
C ASP A 298 -1.93 -8.87 26.56
N VAL A 299 -2.01 -7.59 26.21
CA VAL A 299 -0.81 -6.81 25.91
C VAL A 299 0.08 -6.73 27.16
N ASN A 300 1.37 -7.04 26.99
CA ASN A 300 2.33 -7.08 28.09
C ASN A 300 2.57 -5.69 28.67
N LEU A 301 2.15 -5.49 29.95
CA LEU A 301 2.26 -4.21 30.63
C LEU A 301 3.71 -3.75 30.81
N ASP A 302 4.63 -4.67 31.12
CA ASP A 302 6.05 -4.33 31.35
C ASP A 302 6.72 -3.73 30.13
N LYS A 303 6.27 -4.11 28.92
CA LYS A 303 6.79 -3.58 27.65
C LYS A 303 6.23 -2.21 27.28
N VAL A 304 5.09 -1.81 27.84
CA VAL A 304 4.39 -0.56 27.44
C VAL A 304 4.42 0.52 28.51
N LYS A 305 4.50 0.15 29.81
CA LYS A 305 4.34 1.08 30.94
C LYS A 305 5.35 2.22 30.98
N GLU A 306 6.57 2.00 30.50
CA GLU A 306 7.63 3.02 30.51
C GLU A 306 7.71 3.83 29.20
N GLN A 307 6.96 3.42 28.18
CA GLN A 307 6.96 4.16 26.92
C GLN A 307 6.26 5.51 27.08
N ARG A 308 6.91 6.58 26.61
CA ARG A 308 6.39 7.95 26.69
C ARG A 308 4.98 8.08 26.06
N ARG A 309 4.71 7.34 25.00
CA ARG A 309 3.43 7.31 24.28
C ARG A 309 2.22 6.90 25.14
N PHE A 310 2.46 6.14 26.22
CA PHE A 310 1.40 5.60 27.08
C PHE A 310 1.47 6.12 28.52
N LYS A 311 2.65 6.51 28.99
CA LYS A 311 2.91 6.89 30.38
C LYS A 311 2.12 8.13 30.83
N GLU A 312 1.89 9.05 29.92
CA GLU A 312 1.30 10.37 30.22
C GLU A 312 -0.17 10.26 30.68
N TYR A 313 -0.90 9.27 30.16
CA TYR A 313 -2.32 9.08 30.47
C TYR A 313 -2.57 7.96 31.49
N GLY A 314 -1.52 7.26 31.93
CA GLY A 314 -1.62 6.05 32.74
C GLY A 314 -2.16 4.86 31.92
N ILE A 315 -1.93 3.64 32.40
CA ILE A 315 -2.33 2.42 31.71
C ILE A 315 -3.26 1.61 32.62
N PRO A 316 -4.47 1.24 32.15
CA PRO A 316 -5.34 0.32 32.88
C PRO A 316 -4.65 -1.02 33.12
N GLN A 317 -4.72 -1.52 34.35
CA GLN A 317 -4.07 -2.78 34.74
C GLN A 317 -5.11 -3.81 35.16
N LYS A 318 -4.90 -5.06 34.80
CA LYS A 318 -5.66 -6.19 35.30
C LYS A 318 -4.65 -7.18 35.92
N LYS A 319 -4.84 -7.44 37.19
CA LYS A 319 -4.15 -8.59 37.83
C LYS A 319 -4.79 -9.87 37.32
N THR A 320 -4.11 -10.59 36.47
CA THR A 320 -4.56 -11.91 36.03
C THR A 320 -4.52 -12.89 37.20
N LYS A 321 -5.63 -13.56 37.48
CA LYS A 321 -5.59 -14.75 38.32
C LYS A 321 -4.78 -15.81 37.55
N ALA A 322 -3.57 -16.07 38.00
CA ALA A 322 -2.62 -16.95 37.34
C ALA A 322 -3.20 -18.29 36.95
N LYS A 323 -3.20 -18.64 35.67
CA LYS A 323 -3.12 -20.03 35.24
C LYS A 323 -1.68 -20.46 35.48
N LYS A 324 -1.44 -21.63 36.06
CA LYS A 324 -0.15 -22.18 36.55
C LYS A 324 1.11 -22.02 35.66
N LYS A 325 1.01 -21.43 34.47
CA LYS A 325 2.10 -21.22 33.53
C LYS A 325 2.52 -19.76 33.36
N ASP A 326 1.68 -18.79 33.82
CA ASP A 326 1.90 -17.35 33.66
C ASP A 326 1.85 -16.59 35.00
N GLU A 327 2.41 -17.20 36.04
CA GLU A 327 2.47 -16.59 37.36
C GLU A 327 3.20 -15.26 37.30
N GLY A 328 2.46 -14.17 37.45
CA GLY A 328 2.99 -12.84 37.74
C GLY A 328 3.11 -11.86 36.59
N LYS A 329 2.71 -12.16 35.35
CA LYS A 329 2.69 -11.16 34.27
C LYS A 329 1.46 -10.27 34.38
N GLU A 330 1.69 -8.97 34.61
CA GLU A 330 0.64 -7.97 34.53
C GLU A 330 0.35 -7.66 33.06
N THR A 331 -0.94 -7.65 32.69
CA THR A 331 -1.38 -7.35 31.33
C THR A 331 -2.34 -6.18 31.28
N VAL A 332 -2.40 -5.52 30.13
CA VAL A 332 -3.43 -4.53 29.82
C VAL A 332 -4.69 -5.31 29.40
N PRO A 333 -5.82 -5.14 30.11
CA PRO A 333 -7.01 -5.98 29.90
C PRO A 333 -7.67 -5.81 28.54
N ASN A 334 -7.55 -4.62 27.94
CA ASN A 334 -8.06 -4.31 26.61
C ASN A 334 -7.20 -3.20 26.01
N ALA A 335 -6.56 -3.48 24.91
CA ALA A 335 -5.59 -2.61 24.28
C ALA A 335 -6.21 -1.44 23.47
N ASN A 336 -7.54 -1.33 23.38
CA ASN A 336 -8.19 -0.18 22.73
C ASN A 336 -7.72 1.14 23.32
N TYR A 337 -7.48 1.17 24.64
CA TYR A 337 -6.96 2.35 25.31
C TYR A 337 -5.56 2.76 24.82
N LEU A 338 -4.70 1.81 24.53
CA LEU A 338 -3.36 2.09 24.00
C LEU A 338 -3.43 2.73 22.62
N TRP A 339 -4.37 2.34 21.78
CA TRP A 339 -4.61 3.00 20.50
C TRP A 339 -5.05 4.45 20.66
N ILE A 340 -5.93 4.70 21.63
CA ILE A 340 -6.33 6.10 21.97
C ILE A 340 -5.10 6.88 22.39
N CYS A 341 -4.22 6.34 23.24
CA CYS A 341 -2.99 7.01 23.63
C CYS A 341 -2.13 7.37 22.41
N LEU A 342 -1.94 6.44 21.47
CA LEU A 342 -1.16 6.71 20.23
C LEU A 342 -1.78 7.84 19.40
N LEU A 343 -3.09 7.85 19.22
CA LEU A 343 -3.80 8.91 18.49
C LEU A 343 -3.65 10.29 19.14
N TYR A 344 -3.56 10.35 20.49
CA TYR A 344 -3.41 11.61 21.21
C TYR A 344 -1.95 12.06 21.39
N THR A 345 -0.99 11.14 21.40
CA THR A 345 0.42 11.46 21.68
C THR A 345 1.28 11.61 20.43
N SER A 346 0.84 11.08 19.29
CA SER A 346 1.61 11.18 18.04
C SER A 346 1.46 12.51 17.29
N PRO A 347 0.33 13.25 17.36
CA PRO A 347 0.23 14.54 16.71
C PRO A 347 1.22 15.57 17.28
N SER A 348 1.70 16.45 16.40
CA SER A 348 2.54 17.60 16.79
C SER A 348 1.74 18.58 17.67
N PRO A 349 2.33 19.16 18.72
CA PRO A 349 1.67 20.15 19.57
C PRO A 349 1.10 21.37 18.82
N ARG A 350 1.55 21.62 17.60
CA ARG A 350 1.03 22.70 16.74
C ARG A 350 -0.42 22.49 16.34
N ASP A 351 -0.90 21.27 16.24
CA ASP A 351 -2.28 20.95 15.89
C ASP A 351 -3.25 21.06 17.06
N LEU A 352 -2.78 20.89 18.30
CA LEU A 352 -3.57 21.08 19.50
C LEU A 352 -4.08 22.53 19.65
N SER A 353 -3.47 23.50 18.98
CA SER A 353 -3.88 24.90 18.99
C SER A 353 -5.06 25.22 18.07
N THR A 354 -5.31 24.38 17.07
CA THR A 354 -6.40 24.55 16.09
C THR A 354 -7.68 23.81 16.45
N SER A 355 -7.60 22.80 17.31
CA SER A 355 -8.76 22.08 17.84
C SER A 355 -9.38 22.75 19.07
N ARG A 356 -9.54 24.08 19.07
CA ARG A 356 -10.47 24.73 19.99
C ARG A 356 -11.88 24.31 19.58
N MET A 357 -12.40 23.27 20.22
CA MET A 357 -13.84 23.15 20.31
C MET A 357 -14.40 24.49 20.84
N PRO A 358 -15.40 25.08 20.20
CA PRO A 358 -16.06 26.22 20.80
C PRO A 358 -16.57 25.75 22.17
N SER A 359 -16.09 26.38 23.22
CA SER A 359 -16.69 26.22 24.53
C SER A 359 -18.16 26.66 24.38
N SER A 360 -19.05 25.70 24.25
CA SER A 360 -20.48 25.96 24.36
C SER A 360 -20.73 26.52 25.76
N ALA A 361 -21.09 27.78 25.79
CA ALA A 361 -21.72 28.39 26.96
C ALA A 361 -23.03 27.67 27.28
#